data_dfa9595bd14e3dce6e3262526d8a14d9
#
_entry.id   dfa9595bd14e3dce6e3262526d8a14d9
#
_cell.length_a   1.000
_cell.length_b   1.000
_cell.length_c   1.000
_cell.angle_alpha   90.00
_cell.angle_beta   90.00
_cell.angle_gamma   90.00
#
_symmetry.space_group_name_H-M   'P 1'
#
loop_
_entity.id
_entity.type
_entity.pdbx_description
1 polymer ?
#
loop_
_entity_poly.entity_id
_entity_poly.type
_entity_poly.pdbx_seq_one_letter_code
_entity_poly.pdbx_strand_id
1 'polypeptide(L)'
;TRYATLSRLFGHQIRLAHDGKISMDDMWNEILSYNATKISPPWPENQIRYNVERLWKEHCAKYGNPREFIEPTKQEGFKLFTYKQVYNDPTPRPEDLIAKYLLAPRGFLLLSGPPKAMKSLFLQYMLQNVALGKPILEEFVPAKPLKVLYIQAEISYWALRDRMQARQYTEEELDLLDKNFVISDRFRW
;
A
#
# COMPACT_ATOMS: atom_id res chain seq x y z
N THR A 1 -36.17 1.55 -19.51
CA THR A 1 -37.24 1.53 -18.48
C THR A 1 -36.63 1.84 -17.11
N ARG A 2 -37.39 2.52 -16.23
CA ARG A 2 -36.96 2.88 -14.85
C ARG A 2 -36.41 1.67 -14.08
N TYR A 3 -37.06 0.51 -14.25
CA TYR A 3 -36.61 -0.74 -13.62
C TYR A 3 -35.20 -1.15 -14.06
N ALA A 4 -34.88 -1.10 -15.35
CA ALA A 4 -33.57 -1.48 -15.85
C ALA A 4 -32.45 -0.57 -15.31
N THR A 5 -32.73 0.73 -15.14
CA THR A 5 -31.75 1.68 -14.59
C THR A 5 -31.47 1.40 -13.10
N LEU A 6 -32.53 1.21 -12.29
CA LEU A 6 -32.38 0.88 -10.87
C LEU A 6 -31.71 -0.50 -10.68
N SER A 7 -32.06 -1.51 -11.46
CA SER A 7 -31.43 -2.83 -11.37
C SER A 7 -29.93 -2.80 -11.67
N ARG A 8 -29.50 -1.95 -12.62
CA ARG A 8 -28.06 -1.75 -12.90
C ARG A 8 -27.36 -1.07 -11.73
N LEU A 9 -27.99 -0.05 -11.15
CA LEU A 9 -27.46 0.63 -9.98
C LEU A 9 -27.35 -0.33 -8.80
N PHE A 10 -28.41 -1.09 -8.48
CA PHE A 10 -28.38 -2.09 -7.40
C PHE A 10 -27.25 -3.07 -7.59
N GLY A 11 -27.13 -3.68 -8.78
CA GLY A 11 -26.06 -4.64 -9.06
C GLY A 11 -24.65 -4.04 -8.99
N HIS A 12 -24.49 -2.76 -9.33
CA HIS A 12 -23.20 -2.06 -9.21
C HIS A 12 -22.85 -1.80 -7.75
N GLN A 13 -23.76 -1.20 -6.99
CA GLN A 13 -23.55 -0.86 -5.59
C GLN A 13 -23.34 -2.11 -4.71
N ILE A 14 -24.12 -3.16 -4.96
CA ILE A 14 -23.94 -4.47 -4.29
C ILE A 14 -22.54 -5.05 -4.51
N ARG A 15 -22.01 -4.97 -5.73
CA ARG A 15 -20.64 -5.45 -6.00
C ARG A 15 -19.59 -4.62 -5.27
N LEU A 16 -19.74 -3.30 -5.25
CA LEU A 16 -18.80 -2.43 -4.54
C LEU A 16 -18.80 -2.72 -3.03
N ALA A 17 -19.98 -2.87 -2.43
CA ALA A 17 -20.11 -3.20 -1.02
C ALA A 17 -19.59 -4.63 -0.70
N HIS A 18 -19.88 -5.61 -1.55
CA HIS A 18 -19.38 -6.97 -1.40
C HIS A 18 -17.85 -7.06 -1.52
N ASP A 19 -17.25 -6.27 -2.40
CA ASP A 19 -15.78 -6.16 -2.56
C ASP A 19 -15.10 -5.36 -1.43
N GLY A 20 -15.85 -4.79 -0.48
CA GLY A 20 -15.33 -3.95 0.60
C GLY A 20 -14.83 -2.58 0.12
N LYS A 21 -15.29 -2.09 -1.03
CA LYS A 21 -14.90 -0.78 -1.59
C LYS A 21 -15.73 0.39 -1.06
N ILE A 22 -16.93 0.12 -0.62
CA ILE A 22 -17.84 1.07 0.04
C ILE A 22 -18.48 0.40 1.24
N SER A 23 -18.94 1.20 2.21
CA SER A 23 -19.71 0.69 3.34
C SER A 23 -21.13 0.29 2.92
N MET A 24 -21.82 -0.50 3.76
CA MET A 24 -23.24 -0.80 3.55
C MET A 24 -24.10 0.47 3.60
N ASP A 25 -23.75 1.40 4.47
CA ASP A 25 -24.45 2.69 4.62
C ASP A 25 -24.26 3.56 3.37
N ASP A 26 -23.06 3.63 2.81
CA ASP A 26 -22.80 4.35 1.56
C ASP A 26 -23.59 3.74 0.40
N MET A 27 -23.64 2.41 0.30
CA MET A 27 -24.45 1.70 -0.69
C MET A 27 -25.93 2.12 -0.58
N TRP A 28 -26.49 2.12 0.61
CA TRP A 28 -27.89 2.52 0.83
C TRP A 28 -28.13 3.98 0.52
N ASN A 29 -27.27 4.87 0.98
CA ASN A 29 -27.37 6.31 0.76
C ASN A 29 -27.37 6.64 -0.74
N GLU A 30 -26.46 6.02 -1.52
CA GLU A 30 -26.39 6.23 -2.97
C GLU A 30 -27.64 5.75 -3.69
N ILE A 31 -28.15 4.56 -3.35
CA ILE A 31 -29.34 3.98 -3.95
C ILE A 31 -30.58 4.86 -3.68
N LEU A 32 -30.76 5.28 -2.43
CA LEU A 32 -31.91 6.10 -2.03
C LEU A 32 -31.84 7.50 -2.61
N SER A 33 -30.66 8.12 -2.60
CA SER A 33 -30.41 9.44 -3.21
C SER A 33 -30.69 9.42 -4.71
N TYR A 34 -30.20 8.40 -5.42
CA TYR A 34 -30.47 8.26 -6.86
C TYR A 34 -31.95 8.08 -7.15
N ASN A 35 -32.65 7.26 -6.36
CA ASN A 35 -34.09 7.09 -6.51
C ASN A 35 -34.86 8.41 -6.33
N ALA A 36 -34.49 9.19 -5.30
CA ALA A 36 -35.15 10.45 -5.01
C ALA A 36 -34.90 11.53 -6.07
N THR A 37 -33.68 11.56 -6.66
CA THR A 37 -33.27 12.68 -7.54
C THR A 37 -33.39 12.37 -9.03
N LYS A 38 -33.26 11.09 -9.43
CA LYS A 38 -33.18 10.69 -10.85
C LYS A 38 -34.35 9.85 -11.34
N ILE A 39 -35.21 9.37 -10.45
CA ILE A 39 -36.35 8.53 -10.81
C ILE A 39 -37.64 9.33 -10.56
N SER A 40 -38.47 9.51 -11.60
CA SER A 40 -39.75 10.22 -11.48
C SER A 40 -40.93 9.37 -12.02
N PRO A 41 -41.96 9.10 -11.20
CA PRO A 41 -41.99 9.26 -9.75
C PRO A 41 -41.00 8.28 -9.08
N PRO A 42 -40.45 8.64 -7.89
CA PRO A 42 -39.52 7.73 -7.19
C PRO A 42 -40.23 6.44 -6.77
N TRP A 43 -39.47 5.36 -6.68
CA TRP A 43 -40.01 4.10 -6.18
C TRP A 43 -40.20 4.13 -4.67
N PRO A 44 -41.23 3.44 -4.15
CA PRO A 44 -41.39 3.27 -2.72
C PRO A 44 -40.17 2.63 -2.07
N GLU A 45 -39.68 3.20 -0.97
CA GLU A 45 -38.46 2.71 -0.30
C GLU A 45 -38.56 1.26 0.12
N ASN A 46 -39.68 0.79 0.59
CA ASN A 46 -39.90 -0.61 0.95
C ASN A 46 -39.68 -1.57 -0.22
N GLN A 47 -40.05 -1.18 -1.44
CA GLN A 47 -39.79 -1.99 -2.64
C GLN A 47 -38.30 -1.99 -3.02
N ILE A 48 -37.63 -0.85 -2.84
CA ILE A 48 -36.17 -0.78 -3.06
C ILE A 48 -35.45 -1.68 -2.07
N ARG A 49 -35.78 -1.58 -0.78
CA ARG A 49 -35.17 -2.42 0.28
C ARG A 49 -35.37 -3.89 -0.01
N TYR A 50 -36.58 -4.32 -0.29
CA TYR A 50 -36.88 -5.71 -0.63
C TYR A 50 -36.03 -6.23 -1.80
N ASN A 51 -35.94 -5.45 -2.89
CA ASN A 51 -35.19 -5.89 -4.07
C ASN A 51 -33.67 -5.92 -3.82
N VAL A 52 -33.11 -4.93 -3.14
CA VAL A 52 -31.68 -4.85 -2.82
C VAL A 52 -31.29 -5.99 -1.86
N GLU A 53 -32.06 -6.22 -0.81
CA GLU A 53 -31.80 -7.32 0.14
C GLU A 53 -31.87 -8.72 -0.53
N ARG A 54 -32.83 -8.92 -1.42
CA ARG A 54 -32.92 -10.17 -2.20
C ARG A 54 -31.69 -10.35 -3.10
N LEU A 55 -31.31 -9.30 -3.84
CA LEU A 55 -30.14 -9.33 -4.73
C LEU A 55 -28.84 -9.51 -3.94
N TRP A 56 -28.74 -8.88 -2.75
CA TRP A 56 -27.60 -9.05 -1.85
C TRP A 56 -27.43 -10.51 -1.41
N LYS A 57 -28.53 -11.15 -0.96
CA LYS A 57 -28.53 -12.56 -0.58
C LYS A 57 -28.13 -13.47 -1.72
N GLU A 58 -28.70 -13.26 -2.93
CA GLU A 58 -28.35 -14.00 -4.15
C GLU A 58 -26.87 -13.81 -4.50
N HIS A 59 -26.35 -12.59 -4.37
CA HIS A 59 -24.95 -12.27 -4.65
C HIS A 59 -24.00 -12.97 -3.67
N CYS A 60 -24.27 -12.89 -2.36
CA CYS A 60 -23.49 -13.58 -1.35
C CYS A 60 -23.54 -15.12 -1.48
N ALA A 61 -24.68 -15.66 -1.83
CA ALA A 61 -24.82 -17.11 -2.09
C ALA A 61 -23.95 -17.57 -3.27
N LYS A 62 -23.77 -16.71 -4.27
CA LYS A 62 -22.98 -17.01 -5.47
C LYS A 62 -21.48 -16.77 -5.30
N TYR A 63 -21.09 -15.72 -4.60
CA TYR A 63 -19.70 -15.23 -4.53
C TYR A 63 -19.05 -15.38 -3.15
N GLY A 64 -19.77 -15.88 -2.14
CA GLY A 64 -19.28 -16.07 -0.78
C GLY A 64 -19.51 -14.85 0.12
N ASN A 65 -18.83 -14.83 1.25
CA ASN A 65 -18.97 -13.75 2.23
C ASN A 65 -18.39 -12.43 1.70
N PRO A 66 -19.05 -11.30 1.99
CA PRO A 66 -18.52 -9.98 1.63
C PRO A 66 -17.20 -9.71 2.36
N ARG A 67 -16.33 -8.93 1.70
CA ARG A 67 -15.11 -8.41 2.33
C ARG A 67 -15.46 -7.31 3.31
N GLU A 68 -14.71 -7.26 4.40
CA GLU A 68 -14.84 -6.17 5.37
C GLU A 68 -14.48 -4.83 4.71
N PHE A 69 -15.35 -3.83 4.88
CA PHE A 69 -15.06 -2.46 4.48
C PHE A 69 -14.09 -1.86 5.49
N ILE A 70 -12.90 -1.56 5.04
CA ILE A 70 -11.93 -0.78 5.81
C ILE A 70 -12.05 0.66 5.33
N GLU A 71 -12.54 1.53 6.20
CA GLU A 71 -12.55 2.97 5.89
C GLU A 71 -11.17 3.39 5.37
N PRO A 72 -11.09 3.96 4.14
CA PRO A 72 -9.83 4.50 3.69
C PRO A 72 -9.38 5.53 4.72
N THR A 73 -8.24 5.27 5.35
CA THR A 73 -7.60 6.25 6.24
C THR A 73 -7.66 7.59 5.52
N LYS A 74 -8.36 8.58 6.10
CA LYS A 74 -8.41 9.93 5.53
C LYS A 74 -7.00 10.29 5.14
N GLN A 75 -6.69 10.31 3.85
CA GLN A 75 -5.43 10.89 3.39
C GLN A 75 -5.46 12.31 3.93
N GLU A 76 -4.59 12.59 4.90
CA GLU A 76 -4.42 13.96 5.38
C GLU A 76 -4.17 14.80 4.14
N GLY A 77 -5.09 15.71 3.85
CA GLY A 77 -5.01 16.57 2.69
C GLY A 77 -3.67 17.32 2.69
N PHE A 78 -3.25 17.80 1.53
CA PHE A 78 -2.01 18.56 1.37
C PHE A 78 -1.93 19.66 2.42
N LYS A 79 -1.06 19.49 3.43
CA LYS A 79 -0.82 20.52 4.45
C LYS A 79 0.08 21.59 3.85
N LEU A 80 -0.42 22.80 3.72
CA LEU A 80 0.37 23.95 3.30
C LEU A 80 0.85 24.71 4.54
N PHE A 81 2.13 25.06 4.54
CA PHE A 81 2.74 25.85 5.60
C PHE A 81 3.26 27.16 5.03
N THR A 82 3.14 28.24 5.78
CA THR A 82 3.83 29.50 5.45
C THR A 82 5.31 29.40 5.82
N TYR A 83 6.14 30.22 5.17
CA TYR A 83 7.57 30.28 5.48
C TYR A 83 7.83 30.50 6.99
N LYS A 84 7.08 31.44 7.62
CA LYS A 84 7.21 31.76 9.04
C LYS A 84 6.85 30.58 9.96
N GLN A 85 5.85 29.77 9.58
CA GLN A 85 5.50 28.58 10.35
C GLN A 85 6.63 27.53 10.31
N VAL A 86 7.22 27.29 9.15
CA VAL A 86 8.34 26.34 9.02
C VAL A 86 9.59 26.88 9.74
N TYR A 87 9.89 28.18 9.58
CA TYR A 87 11.06 28.81 10.18
C TYR A 87 11.04 28.78 11.72
N ASN A 88 9.86 28.96 12.32
CA ASN A 88 9.67 29.00 13.78
C ASN A 88 9.23 27.64 14.37
N ASP A 89 9.21 26.55 13.59
CA ASP A 89 8.82 25.24 14.09
C ASP A 89 9.86 24.73 15.09
N PRO A 90 9.50 24.57 16.38
CA PRO A 90 10.42 24.11 17.41
C PRO A 90 10.61 22.59 17.40
N THR A 91 9.93 21.88 16.51
CA THR A 91 9.96 20.41 16.47
C THR A 91 11.37 19.91 16.17
N PRO A 92 11.98 19.10 17.05
CA PRO A 92 13.31 18.58 16.79
C PRO A 92 13.32 17.72 15.55
N ARG A 93 14.38 17.84 14.76
CA ARG A 93 14.56 16.99 13.59
C ARG A 93 14.61 15.51 14.02
N PRO A 94 13.83 14.63 13.40
CA PRO A 94 13.92 13.19 13.67
C PRO A 94 15.31 12.66 13.28
N GLU A 95 15.79 11.65 14.01
CA GLU A 95 17.04 10.97 13.71
C GLU A 95 17.00 10.36 12.29
N ASP A 96 18.10 10.49 11.56
CA ASP A 96 18.23 9.89 10.24
C ASP A 96 18.17 8.36 10.32
N LEU A 97 17.50 7.72 9.38
CA LEU A 97 17.51 6.25 9.26
C LEU A 97 18.90 5.74 8.88
N ILE A 98 19.61 6.49 8.05
CA ILE A 98 21.01 6.26 7.70
C ILE A 98 21.74 7.59 7.88
N ALA A 99 22.75 7.58 8.74
CA ALA A 99 23.46 8.77 9.20
C ALA A 99 24.01 9.66 8.07
N LYS A 100 24.42 10.86 8.45
CA LYS A 100 24.95 11.92 7.60
C LYS A 100 23.98 12.34 6.47
N TYR A 101 22.69 12.40 6.80
CA TYR A 101 21.63 12.86 5.89
C TYR A 101 21.43 11.99 4.65
N LEU A 102 21.95 10.76 4.62
CA LEU A 102 21.78 9.88 3.48
C LEU A 102 20.32 9.46 3.31
N LEU A 103 19.63 9.11 4.40
CA LEU A 103 18.21 8.80 4.38
C LEU A 103 17.54 9.22 5.69
N ALA A 104 16.69 10.24 5.59
CA ALA A 104 15.81 10.68 6.69
C ALA A 104 14.52 9.85 6.74
N PRO A 105 13.80 9.80 7.89
CA PRO A 105 12.45 9.22 7.94
C PRO A 105 11.52 9.88 6.92
N ARG A 106 10.71 9.06 6.22
CA ARG A 106 9.83 9.49 5.11
C ARG A 106 10.57 10.08 3.90
N GLY A 107 11.90 10.01 3.86
CA GLY A 107 12.72 10.40 2.73
C GLY A 107 12.78 9.29 1.66
N PHE A 108 13.35 9.63 0.52
CA PHE A 108 13.69 8.66 -0.50
C PHE A 108 15.12 8.89 -1.00
N LEU A 109 15.76 7.81 -1.48
CA LEU A 109 17.08 7.85 -2.09
C LEU A 109 16.99 7.31 -3.51
N LEU A 110 17.45 8.09 -4.49
CA LEU A 110 17.52 7.70 -5.89
C LEU A 110 18.96 7.35 -6.27
N LEU A 111 19.19 6.08 -6.63
CA LEU A 111 20.46 5.63 -7.16
C LEU A 111 20.40 5.57 -8.70
N SER A 112 21.07 6.49 -9.38
CA SER A 112 21.12 6.60 -10.83
C SER A 112 22.52 6.35 -11.37
N GLY A 113 22.63 6.02 -12.66
CA GLY A 113 23.91 5.80 -13.34
C GLY A 113 23.74 4.99 -14.63
N PRO A 114 24.77 4.88 -15.45
CA PRO A 114 24.71 4.19 -16.73
C PRO A 114 24.40 2.69 -16.57
N PRO A 115 23.98 2.01 -17.65
CA PRO A 115 23.83 0.55 -17.65
C PRO A 115 25.13 -0.14 -17.23
N LYS A 116 25.02 -1.29 -16.55
CA LYS A 116 26.18 -2.10 -16.07
C LYS A 116 27.08 -1.42 -15.01
N ALA A 117 26.70 -0.29 -14.45
CA ALA A 117 27.41 0.38 -13.36
C ALA A 117 27.20 -0.28 -11.97
N MET A 118 26.82 -1.55 -11.93
CA MET A 118 26.62 -2.35 -10.69
C MET A 118 25.63 -1.77 -9.67
N LYS A 119 24.73 -0.88 -10.10
CA LYS A 119 23.74 -0.24 -9.20
C LYS A 119 22.95 -1.24 -8.35
N SER A 120 22.43 -2.30 -8.97
CA SER A 120 21.63 -3.31 -8.27
C SER A 120 22.46 -4.11 -7.26
N LEU A 121 23.73 -4.36 -7.53
CA LEU A 121 24.63 -5.02 -6.58
C LEU A 121 24.96 -4.10 -5.40
N PHE A 122 25.24 -2.84 -5.67
CA PHE A 122 25.47 -1.85 -4.63
C PHE A 122 24.21 -1.63 -3.76
N LEU A 123 23.04 -1.57 -4.38
CA LEU A 123 21.76 -1.47 -3.64
C LEU A 123 21.55 -2.68 -2.73
N GLN A 124 21.79 -3.91 -3.22
CA GLN A 124 21.72 -5.12 -2.38
C GLN A 124 22.68 -5.06 -1.21
N TYR A 125 23.95 -4.71 -1.46
CA TYR A 125 24.95 -4.52 -0.42
C TYR A 125 24.49 -3.50 0.64
N MET A 126 24.02 -2.34 0.20
CA MET A 126 23.52 -1.28 1.07
C MET A 126 22.35 -1.76 1.93
N LEU A 127 21.33 -2.37 1.31
CA LEU A 127 20.14 -2.84 2.00
C LEU A 127 20.43 -3.98 3.00
N GLN A 128 21.37 -4.89 2.68
CA GLN A 128 21.81 -5.93 3.60
C GLN A 128 22.51 -5.31 4.81
N ASN A 129 23.39 -4.32 4.62
CA ASN A 129 24.03 -3.63 5.72
C ASN A 129 23.01 -2.86 6.58
N VAL A 130 22.02 -2.23 5.97
CA VAL A 130 20.91 -1.56 6.69
C VAL A 130 20.13 -2.57 7.55
N ALA A 131 19.83 -3.74 7.03
CA ALA A 131 19.12 -4.80 7.76
C ALA A 131 19.95 -5.36 8.92
N LEU A 132 21.27 -5.39 8.79
CA LEU A 132 22.22 -5.82 9.81
C LEU A 132 22.60 -4.70 10.80
N GLY A 133 22.27 -3.43 10.51
CA GLY A 133 22.74 -2.28 11.29
C GLY A 133 24.24 -2.00 11.10
N LYS A 134 24.83 -2.48 9.99
CA LYS A 134 26.26 -2.31 9.69
C LYS A 134 26.52 -1.06 8.84
N PRO A 135 27.71 -0.45 8.94
CA PRO A 135 28.10 0.67 8.09
C PRO A 135 28.04 0.34 6.60
N ILE A 136 27.58 1.30 5.81
CA ILE A 136 27.66 1.29 4.35
C ILE A 136 28.90 2.09 3.96
N LEU A 137 29.80 1.49 3.19
CA LEU A 137 31.09 2.09 2.80
C LEU A 137 31.90 2.63 4.00
N GLU A 138 31.79 1.97 5.17
CA GLU A 138 32.45 2.37 6.42
C GLU A 138 32.07 3.76 6.95
N GLU A 139 31.21 4.49 6.27
CA GLU A 139 30.87 5.88 6.55
C GLU A 139 29.43 6.07 7.00
N PHE A 140 28.47 5.47 6.29
CA PHE A 140 27.04 5.73 6.52
C PHE A 140 26.47 4.66 7.45
N VAL A 141 26.27 5.00 8.70
CA VAL A 141 25.80 4.07 9.73
C VAL A 141 24.29 4.16 9.87
N PRO A 142 23.53 3.03 9.76
CA PRO A 142 22.13 2.99 10.12
C PRO A 142 21.94 3.28 11.61
N ALA A 143 20.89 4.00 11.99
CA ALA A 143 20.59 4.29 13.41
C ALA A 143 20.40 3.01 14.25
N LYS A 144 19.93 1.95 13.62
CA LYS A 144 19.72 0.60 14.15
C LYS A 144 19.51 -0.37 12.99
N PRO A 145 19.49 -1.71 13.22
CA PRO A 145 19.01 -2.66 12.23
C PRO A 145 17.58 -2.30 11.80
N LEU A 146 17.35 -2.11 10.50
CA LEU A 146 16.07 -1.71 9.94
C LEU A 146 15.40 -2.86 9.18
N LYS A 147 14.07 -2.88 9.18
CA LYS A 147 13.31 -3.80 8.32
C LYS A 147 13.35 -3.31 6.88
N VAL A 148 13.71 -4.19 5.98
CA VAL A 148 13.88 -3.94 4.54
C VAL A 148 12.90 -4.81 3.75
N LEU A 149 12.16 -4.20 2.85
CA LEU A 149 11.44 -4.89 1.77
C LEU A 149 12.16 -4.61 0.45
N TYR A 150 12.78 -5.64 -0.11
CA TYR A 150 13.45 -5.55 -1.41
C TYR A 150 12.55 -6.05 -2.53
N ILE A 151 12.03 -5.11 -3.34
CA ILE A 151 11.20 -5.40 -4.50
C ILE A 151 12.09 -5.40 -5.73
N GLN A 152 12.16 -6.53 -6.43
CA GLN A 152 12.96 -6.67 -7.63
C GLN A 152 12.14 -7.26 -8.79
N ALA A 153 12.40 -6.81 -10.02
CA ALA A 153 11.67 -7.22 -11.22
C ALA A 153 12.58 -7.73 -12.36
N GLU A 154 13.90 -7.54 -12.26
CA GLU A 154 14.81 -7.71 -13.38
C GLU A 154 15.46 -9.09 -13.46
N ILE A 155 15.86 -9.66 -12.31
CA ILE A 155 16.65 -10.89 -12.27
C ILE A 155 15.83 -12.10 -11.83
N SER A 156 16.25 -13.29 -12.28
CA SER A 156 15.62 -14.54 -11.85
C SER A 156 15.95 -14.85 -10.38
N TYR A 157 15.12 -15.67 -9.75
CA TYR A 157 15.36 -16.17 -8.39
C TYR A 157 16.75 -16.79 -8.24
N TRP A 158 17.19 -17.59 -9.21
CA TRP A 158 18.51 -18.25 -9.20
C TRP A 158 19.66 -17.26 -9.20
N ALA A 159 19.60 -16.24 -10.08
CA ALA A 159 20.62 -15.19 -10.11
C ALA A 159 20.63 -14.33 -8.85
N LEU A 160 19.48 -14.12 -8.24
CA LEU A 160 19.35 -13.43 -6.95
C LEU A 160 20.01 -14.25 -5.83
N ARG A 161 19.67 -15.54 -5.75
CA ARG A 161 20.26 -16.48 -4.80
C ARG A 161 21.79 -16.52 -4.90
N ASP A 162 22.32 -16.66 -6.12
CA ASP A 162 23.77 -16.75 -6.34
C ASP A 162 24.49 -15.47 -5.87
N ARG A 163 23.86 -14.29 -6.09
CA ARG A 163 24.38 -13.01 -5.56
C ARG A 163 24.37 -12.94 -4.04
N MET A 164 23.35 -13.51 -3.40
CA MET A 164 23.26 -13.52 -1.94
C MET A 164 24.27 -14.49 -1.33
N GLN A 165 24.44 -15.66 -1.93
CA GLN A 165 25.41 -16.66 -1.49
C GLN A 165 26.88 -16.25 -1.74
N ALA A 166 27.12 -15.31 -2.65
CA ALA A 166 28.46 -14.79 -2.89
C ALA A 166 29.04 -14.00 -1.69
N ARG A 167 28.18 -13.57 -0.75
CA ARG A 167 28.60 -12.90 0.48
C ARG A 167 28.52 -13.88 1.64
N GLN A 168 29.58 -13.95 2.42
CA GLN A 168 29.64 -14.80 3.62
C GLN A 168 29.05 -14.04 4.82
N TYR A 169 28.24 -14.73 5.60
CA TYR A 169 27.61 -14.25 6.83
C TYR A 169 27.85 -15.25 7.95
N THR A 170 27.88 -14.76 9.19
CA THR A 170 27.76 -15.62 10.37
C THR A 170 26.33 -16.10 10.54
N GLU A 171 26.11 -17.16 11.33
CA GLU A 171 24.74 -17.63 11.63
C GLU A 171 23.89 -16.51 12.29
N GLU A 172 24.45 -15.73 13.21
CA GLU A 172 23.79 -14.61 13.84
C GLU A 172 23.35 -13.53 12.84
N GLU A 173 24.18 -13.26 11.83
CA GLU A 173 23.85 -12.33 10.75
C GLU A 173 22.76 -12.88 9.83
N LEU A 174 22.77 -14.17 9.54
CA LEU A 174 21.71 -14.81 8.76
C LEU A 174 20.38 -14.75 9.49
N ASP A 175 20.33 -15.02 10.78
CA ASP A 175 19.14 -14.89 11.63
C ASP A 175 18.60 -13.45 11.63
N LEU A 176 19.50 -12.47 11.69
CA LEU A 176 19.12 -11.06 11.67
C LEU A 176 18.60 -10.63 10.30
N LEU A 177 19.21 -11.13 9.21
CA LEU A 177 18.72 -10.93 7.85
C LEU A 177 17.37 -11.58 7.63
N ASP A 178 17.15 -12.81 8.10
CA ASP A 178 15.85 -13.49 8.00
C ASP A 178 14.74 -12.69 8.68
N LYS A 179 15.03 -12.09 9.83
CA LYS A 179 14.10 -11.24 10.57
C LYS A 179 13.82 -9.88 9.91
N ASN A 180 14.84 -9.30 9.27
CA ASN A 180 14.80 -7.89 8.85
C ASN A 180 14.75 -7.68 7.34
N PHE A 181 15.01 -8.70 6.50
CA PHE A 181 15.13 -8.55 5.06
C PHE A 181 14.13 -9.43 4.32
N VAL A 182 13.08 -8.85 3.81
CA VAL A 182 12.06 -9.54 3.01
C VAL A 182 12.26 -9.22 1.54
N ILE A 183 12.15 -10.23 0.68
CA ILE A 183 12.36 -10.11 -0.77
C ILE A 183 11.06 -10.45 -1.48
N SER A 184 10.63 -9.60 -2.41
CA SER A 184 9.55 -9.97 -3.32
C SER A 184 10.06 -10.91 -4.40
N ASP A 185 9.27 -11.92 -4.75
CA ASP A 185 9.44 -12.59 -6.02
C ASP A 185 9.11 -11.63 -7.17
N ARG A 186 9.46 -12.02 -8.40
CA ARG A 186 9.23 -11.23 -9.61
C ARG A 186 7.82 -10.64 -9.64
N PHE A 187 7.73 -9.33 -9.55
CA PHE A 187 6.48 -8.63 -9.83
C PHE A 187 6.15 -8.86 -11.31
N ARG A 188 5.09 -9.59 -11.59
CA ARG A 188 4.50 -9.63 -12.94
C ARG A 188 3.39 -8.57 -12.95
N TRP A 189 3.59 -7.55 -13.77
CA TRP A 189 2.58 -6.54 -14.06
C TRP A 189 1.43 -7.15 -14.89
#